data_7b2981757036992334a38d5d9aab4b85
#
_entry.id   7b2981757036992334a38d5d9aab4b85
#
_cell.length_a   1.000
_cell.length_b   1.000
_cell.length_c   1.000
_cell.angle_alpha   90.00
_cell.angle_beta   90.00
_cell.angle_gamma   90.00
#
_symmetry.space_group_name_H-M   'P 1'
#
loop_
_entity.id
_entity.type
_entity.pdbx_description
1 polymer ?
#
loop_
_entity_poly.entity_id
_entity_poly.type
_entity_poly.pdbx_seq_one_letter_code
_entity_poly.pdbx_strand_id
1 'polypeptide(L)'
;MLGRRQLLIAVPMLALVAGCEPLDVAEGKTPAPSDEVRTLQDAVASEQNLIDLYAKTMAAYSGLSSSLAPLLAQHREHLTRLRGTISYPAGVSAPSLGAAHVAVGGGTADAVRALRSAESAAAAAGLGRLPAVSAGNAQLLASIATCETLHVATLEGLS
;
A
#
# COMPACT_ATOMS: atom_id res chain seq x y z
N MET A 1 7.52 87.28 21.09
CA MET A 1 6.57 86.53 20.26
C MET A 1 7.36 85.70 19.28
N LEU A 2 7.42 84.42 19.53
CA LEU A 2 8.38 83.50 18.94
C LEU A 2 7.86 82.89 17.67
N GLY A 3 8.64 83.00 16.55
CA GLY A 3 8.35 82.38 15.26
C GLY A 3 8.70 80.93 15.22
N ARG A 4 7.79 80.09 14.80
CA ARG A 4 8.00 78.64 14.55
C ARG A 4 8.76 78.48 13.28
N ARG A 5 10.04 78.00 13.40
CA ARG A 5 10.82 77.51 12.29
C ARG A 5 10.39 76.06 11.98
N GLN A 6 9.74 75.87 10.83
CA GLN A 6 9.46 74.54 10.31
C GLN A 6 10.71 74.01 9.65
N LEU A 7 11.22 72.91 10.21
CA LEU A 7 12.32 72.11 9.64
C LEU A 7 11.74 71.07 8.67
N LEU A 8 11.86 71.34 7.39
CA LEU A 8 11.52 70.38 6.36
C LEU A 8 12.66 69.34 6.26
N ILE A 9 12.43 68.14 6.78
CA ILE A 9 13.30 67.01 6.58
C ILE A 9 12.87 66.30 5.29
N ALA A 10 13.65 66.45 4.23
CA ALA A 10 13.50 65.68 3.01
C ALA A 10 14.01 64.26 3.24
N VAL A 11 13.09 63.30 3.20
CA VAL A 11 13.40 61.86 3.22
C VAL A 11 13.62 61.43 1.80
N PRO A 12 14.81 60.92 1.40
CA PRO A 12 14.98 60.31 0.08
C PRO A 12 14.22 58.98 0.05
N MET A 13 13.22 58.88 -0.85
CA MET A 13 12.56 57.64 -1.20
C MET A 13 13.58 56.74 -1.92
N LEU A 14 14.14 55.76 -1.18
CA LEU A 14 14.83 54.62 -1.79
C LEU A 14 13.76 53.71 -2.38
N ALA A 15 13.62 53.72 -3.69
CA ALA A 15 12.84 52.72 -4.41
C ALA A 15 13.55 51.34 -4.29
N LEU A 16 13.09 50.53 -3.35
CA LEU A 16 13.39 49.10 -3.34
C LEU A 16 12.64 48.46 -4.52
N VAL A 17 13.33 48.32 -5.64
CA VAL A 17 12.92 47.42 -6.71
C VAL A 17 13.15 46.02 -6.15
N ALA A 18 12.13 45.45 -5.49
CA ALA A 18 12.09 44.04 -5.18
C ALA A 18 12.00 43.32 -6.54
N GLY A 19 13.13 42.82 -7.00
CA GLY A 19 13.17 41.89 -8.12
C GLY A 19 12.33 40.69 -7.73
N CYS A 20 11.18 40.49 -8.39
CA CYS A 20 10.52 39.21 -8.46
C CYS A 20 11.45 38.30 -9.27
N GLU A 21 12.38 37.62 -8.60
CA GLU A 21 12.94 36.42 -9.19
C GLU A 21 11.76 35.49 -9.46
N PRO A 22 11.57 35.01 -10.72
CA PRO A 22 10.61 33.94 -10.96
C PRO A 22 11.06 32.79 -10.04
N LEU A 23 10.19 32.41 -9.09
CA LEU A 23 10.33 31.16 -8.40
C LEU A 23 10.39 30.12 -9.51
N ASP A 24 11.59 29.58 -9.76
CA ASP A 24 11.75 28.33 -10.48
C ASP A 24 10.85 27.33 -9.72
N VAL A 25 9.65 27.15 -10.26
CA VAL A 25 8.82 26.02 -9.90
C VAL A 25 9.63 24.84 -10.43
N ALA A 26 10.58 24.36 -9.60
CA ALA A 26 11.28 23.13 -9.85
C ALA A 26 10.19 22.13 -10.25
N GLU A 27 10.24 21.68 -11.51
CA GLU A 27 9.33 20.66 -12.03
C GLU A 27 9.30 19.56 -10.98
N GLY A 28 8.19 19.51 -10.23
CA GLY A 28 8.09 18.78 -8.99
C GLY A 28 8.20 17.30 -9.30
N LYS A 29 9.42 16.78 -9.25
CA LYS A 29 9.66 15.35 -9.22
C LYS A 29 8.90 14.84 -8.01
N THR A 30 7.80 14.12 -8.25
CA THR A 30 7.00 13.51 -7.19
C THR A 30 7.95 12.81 -6.22
N PRO A 31 7.94 13.14 -4.92
CA PRO A 31 8.83 12.48 -3.96
C PRO A 31 8.67 10.97 -4.04
N ALA A 32 9.79 10.24 -4.04
CA ALA A 32 9.75 8.79 -4.02
C ALA A 32 9.01 8.32 -2.75
N PRO A 33 8.19 7.26 -2.81
CA PRO A 33 7.54 6.69 -1.64
C PRO A 33 8.58 6.32 -0.57
N SER A 34 8.24 6.49 0.72
CA SER A 34 9.09 6.03 1.81
C SER A 34 9.26 4.51 1.77
N ASP A 35 10.28 3.98 2.47
CA ASP A 35 10.51 2.53 2.54
C ASP A 35 9.31 1.81 3.16
N GLU A 36 8.67 2.39 4.18
CA GLU A 36 7.45 1.87 4.77
C GLU A 36 6.30 1.81 3.75
N VAL A 37 6.09 2.88 2.98
CA VAL A 37 5.04 2.88 1.94
C VAL A 37 5.31 1.81 0.89
N ARG A 38 6.56 1.62 0.45
CA ARG A 38 6.91 0.53 -0.47
C ARG A 38 6.63 -0.84 0.13
N THR A 39 7.01 -1.06 1.38
CA THR A 39 6.75 -2.30 2.10
C THR A 39 5.26 -2.62 2.21
N LEU A 40 4.43 -1.62 2.48
CA LEU A 40 2.97 -1.77 2.53
C LEU A 40 2.38 -2.00 1.13
N GLN A 41 2.92 -1.37 0.08
CA GLN A 41 2.52 -1.63 -1.31
C GLN A 41 2.83 -3.08 -1.72
N ASP A 42 3.96 -3.63 -1.30
CA ASP A 42 4.31 -5.04 -1.53
C ASP A 42 3.35 -5.99 -0.79
N ALA A 43 2.89 -5.63 0.41
CA ALA A 43 1.87 -6.38 1.12
C ALA A 43 0.51 -6.33 0.39
N VAL A 44 0.10 -5.15 -0.11
CA VAL A 44 -1.09 -4.98 -0.95
C VAL A 44 -1.02 -5.84 -2.20
N ALA A 45 0.15 -5.90 -2.87
CA ALA A 45 0.35 -6.75 -4.04
C ALA A 45 0.24 -8.24 -3.70
N SER A 46 0.76 -8.67 -2.55
CA SER A 46 0.66 -10.05 -2.05
C SER A 46 -0.81 -10.45 -1.88
N GLU A 47 -1.61 -9.63 -1.19
CA GLU A 47 -3.04 -9.89 -0.99
C GLU A 47 -3.82 -9.93 -2.32
N GLN A 48 -3.52 -9.02 -3.26
CA GLN A 48 -4.17 -9.04 -4.56
C GLN A 48 -3.87 -10.32 -5.33
N ASN A 49 -2.62 -10.81 -5.28
CA ASN A 49 -2.23 -12.07 -5.91
C ASN A 49 -2.96 -13.27 -5.32
N LEU A 50 -3.14 -13.31 -3.98
CA LEU A 50 -3.92 -14.36 -3.31
C LEU A 50 -5.39 -14.29 -3.75
N ILE A 51 -6.01 -13.12 -3.73
CA ILE A 51 -7.40 -12.92 -4.19
C ILE A 51 -7.57 -13.46 -5.62
N ASP A 52 -6.65 -13.14 -6.53
CA ASP A 52 -6.70 -13.58 -7.91
C ASP A 52 -6.54 -15.10 -8.02
N LEU A 53 -5.63 -15.71 -7.24
CA LEU A 53 -5.43 -17.16 -7.21
C LEU A 53 -6.67 -17.88 -6.69
N TYR A 54 -7.26 -17.42 -5.58
CA TYR A 54 -8.51 -17.98 -5.04
C TYR A 54 -9.65 -17.88 -6.04
N ALA A 55 -9.85 -16.71 -6.64
CA ALA A 55 -10.92 -16.50 -7.62
C ALA A 55 -10.77 -17.42 -8.85
N LYS A 56 -9.55 -17.55 -9.39
CA LYS A 56 -9.26 -18.46 -10.52
C LYS A 56 -9.45 -19.93 -10.13
N THR A 57 -9.03 -20.32 -8.92
CA THR A 57 -9.22 -21.68 -8.41
C THR A 57 -10.70 -22.03 -8.28
N MET A 58 -11.51 -21.14 -7.71
CA MET A 58 -12.95 -21.33 -7.57
C MET A 58 -13.65 -21.39 -8.93
N ALA A 59 -13.21 -20.61 -9.91
CA ALA A 59 -13.74 -20.63 -11.27
C ALA A 59 -13.41 -21.96 -11.99
N ALA A 60 -12.20 -22.50 -11.78
CA ALA A 60 -11.77 -23.76 -12.40
C ALA A 60 -12.34 -24.99 -11.69
N TYR A 61 -12.55 -24.93 -10.38
CA TYR A 61 -12.98 -26.05 -9.53
C TYR A 61 -14.15 -25.63 -8.63
N SER A 62 -15.35 -25.57 -9.20
CA SER A 62 -16.56 -25.09 -8.52
C SER A 62 -16.90 -25.86 -7.22
N GLY A 63 -16.52 -27.14 -7.12
CA GLY A 63 -16.67 -27.94 -5.92
C GLY A 63 -15.90 -27.42 -4.69
N LEU A 64 -14.87 -26.57 -4.89
CA LEU A 64 -14.10 -25.94 -3.80
C LEU A 64 -14.72 -24.60 -3.35
N SER A 65 -15.72 -24.07 -4.07
CA SER A 65 -16.18 -22.69 -3.86
C SER A 65 -16.70 -22.44 -2.45
N SER A 66 -17.45 -23.37 -1.87
CA SER A 66 -17.99 -23.23 -0.52
C SER A 66 -16.89 -23.16 0.56
N SER A 67 -15.82 -23.92 0.38
CA SER A 67 -14.68 -23.95 1.32
C SER A 67 -13.74 -22.77 1.15
N LEU A 68 -13.54 -22.29 -0.09
CA LEU A 68 -12.61 -21.21 -0.40
C LEU A 68 -13.22 -19.80 -0.26
N ALA A 69 -14.54 -19.64 -0.38
CA ALA A 69 -15.18 -18.34 -0.32
C ALA A 69 -14.93 -17.58 1.00
N PRO A 70 -14.95 -18.20 2.19
CA PRO A 70 -14.64 -17.52 3.43
C PRO A 70 -13.19 -17.00 3.47
N LEU A 71 -12.22 -17.77 2.98
CA LEU A 71 -10.81 -17.40 2.93
C LEU A 71 -10.60 -16.21 1.98
N LEU A 72 -11.22 -16.28 0.79
CA LEU A 72 -11.21 -15.17 -0.17
C LEU A 72 -11.79 -13.88 0.42
N ALA A 73 -12.85 -13.98 1.23
CA ALA A 73 -13.44 -12.82 1.88
C ALA A 73 -12.47 -12.17 2.88
N GLN A 74 -11.69 -12.97 3.62
CA GLN A 74 -10.68 -12.47 4.54
C GLN A 74 -9.54 -11.76 3.82
N HIS A 75 -9.05 -12.28 2.68
CA HIS A 75 -8.04 -11.58 1.87
C HIS A 75 -8.54 -10.24 1.35
N ARG A 76 -9.81 -10.12 0.96
CA ARG A 76 -10.41 -8.83 0.56
C ARG A 76 -10.46 -7.84 1.71
N GLU A 77 -10.71 -8.32 2.93
CA GLU A 77 -10.66 -7.48 4.14
C GLU A 77 -9.23 -7.04 4.45
N HIS A 78 -8.24 -7.95 4.39
CA HIS A 78 -6.82 -7.63 4.55
C HIS A 78 -6.39 -6.55 3.55
N LEU A 79 -6.73 -6.72 2.27
CA LEU A 79 -6.44 -5.76 1.21
C LEU A 79 -7.04 -4.38 1.52
N THR A 80 -8.28 -4.33 1.98
CA THR A 80 -8.98 -3.09 2.35
C THR A 80 -8.27 -2.39 3.50
N ARG A 81 -7.90 -3.14 4.55
CA ARG A 81 -7.18 -2.60 5.72
C ARG A 81 -5.81 -2.07 5.33
N LEU A 82 -5.01 -2.84 4.57
CA LEU A 82 -3.69 -2.42 4.10
C LEU A 82 -3.75 -1.13 3.27
N ARG A 83 -4.69 -1.05 2.33
CA ARG A 83 -4.89 0.18 1.53
C ARG A 83 -5.26 1.38 2.38
N GLY A 84 -6.02 1.17 3.45
CA GLY A 84 -6.41 2.22 4.40
C GLY A 84 -5.25 2.77 5.24
N THR A 85 -4.13 2.05 5.37
CA THR A 85 -2.95 2.53 6.10
C THR A 85 -1.98 3.33 5.25
N ILE A 86 -2.09 3.26 3.92
CA ILE A 86 -1.16 3.94 3.01
C ILE A 86 -1.66 5.35 2.73
N SER A 87 -0.90 6.36 3.18
CA SER A 87 -1.14 7.75 2.83
C SER A 87 -0.32 8.14 1.61
N TYR A 88 -0.99 8.57 0.56
CA TYR A 88 -0.33 9.11 -0.63
C TYR A 88 -0.31 10.64 -0.57
N PRO A 89 0.79 11.29 -1.02
CA PRO A 89 0.82 12.74 -1.18
C PRO A 89 -0.31 13.21 -2.11
N ALA A 90 -0.76 14.45 -1.93
CA ALA A 90 -1.79 15.03 -2.78
C ALA A 90 -1.39 14.95 -4.27
N GLY A 91 -2.28 14.44 -5.12
CA GLY A 91 -2.02 14.26 -6.56
C GLY A 91 -1.30 12.96 -6.94
N VAL A 92 -0.93 12.12 -5.97
CA VAL A 92 -0.36 10.80 -6.21
C VAL A 92 -1.43 9.74 -6.04
N SER A 93 -1.71 8.99 -7.11
CA SER A 93 -2.64 7.85 -7.05
C SER A 93 -1.93 6.58 -6.60
N ALA A 94 -2.67 5.68 -5.97
CA ALA A 94 -2.17 4.32 -5.70
C ALA A 94 -1.71 3.65 -7.02
N PRO A 95 -0.58 2.95 -7.03
CA PRO A 95 -0.14 2.23 -8.21
C PRO A 95 -1.18 1.18 -8.60
N SER A 96 -1.44 1.08 -9.91
CA SER A 96 -2.25 -0.02 -10.45
C SER A 96 -1.44 -1.30 -10.37
N LEU A 97 -1.90 -2.26 -9.59
CA LEU A 97 -1.30 -3.58 -9.52
C LEU A 97 -1.78 -4.38 -10.73
N GLY A 98 -0.85 -4.83 -11.56
CA GLY A 98 -1.15 -5.74 -12.66
C GLY A 98 -1.66 -7.08 -12.10
N ALA A 99 -2.64 -7.68 -12.77
CA ALA A 99 -3.09 -9.02 -12.42
C ALA A 99 -1.93 -10.02 -12.57
N ALA A 100 -1.63 -10.77 -11.51
CA ALA A 100 -0.63 -11.82 -11.60
C ALA A 100 -1.12 -12.92 -12.54
N HIS A 101 -0.24 -13.36 -13.45
CA HIS A 101 -0.45 -14.56 -14.24
C HIS A 101 -0.22 -15.80 -13.35
N VAL A 102 -1.23 -16.14 -12.54
CA VAL A 102 -1.18 -17.35 -11.73
C VAL A 102 -1.82 -18.48 -12.52
N ALA A 103 -1.04 -19.51 -12.85
CA ALA A 103 -1.55 -20.74 -13.45
C ALA A 103 -2.21 -21.57 -12.34
N VAL A 104 -3.43 -22.03 -12.58
CA VAL A 104 -4.12 -22.99 -11.71
C VAL A 104 -3.69 -24.38 -12.13
N GLY A 105 -3.24 -25.20 -11.18
CA GLY A 105 -2.68 -26.54 -11.45
C GLY A 105 -3.65 -27.53 -12.12
N GLY A 106 -3.11 -28.65 -12.58
CA GLY A 106 -3.78 -29.63 -13.43
C GLY A 106 -4.86 -30.50 -12.76
N GLY A 107 -5.25 -30.22 -11.51
CA GLY A 107 -6.31 -30.91 -10.80
C GLY A 107 -6.62 -30.24 -9.46
N THR A 108 -7.71 -30.65 -8.81
CA THR A 108 -8.16 -30.08 -7.53
C THR A 108 -7.08 -30.12 -6.45
N ALA A 109 -6.41 -31.27 -6.28
CA ALA A 109 -5.33 -31.44 -5.31
C ALA A 109 -4.12 -30.53 -5.60
N ASP A 110 -3.78 -30.34 -6.88
CA ASP A 110 -2.68 -29.45 -7.28
C ASP A 110 -3.06 -27.99 -7.04
N ALA A 111 -4.29 -27.61 -7.30
CA ALA A 111 -4.81 -26.27 -7.05
C ALA A 111 -4.80 -25.95 -5.55
N VAL A 112 -5.25 -26.86 -4.69
CA VAL A 112 -5.20 -26.72 -3.23
C VAL A 112 -3.76 -26.61 -2.75
N ARG A 113 -2.85 -27.43 -3.28
CA ARG A 113 -1.40 -27.36 -2.95
C ARG A 113 -0.80 -26.02 -3.36
N ALA A 114 -1.18 -25.47 -4.51
CA ALA A 114 -0.74 -24.14 -4.96
C ALA A 114 -1.23 -23.04 -4.03
N LEU A 115 -2.49 -23.06 -3.58
CA LEU A 115 -3.04 -22.15 -2.59
C LEU A 115 -2.25 -22.22 -1.28
N ARG A 116 -2.02 -23.42 -0.74
CA ARG A 116 -1.23 -23.62 0.49
C ARG A 116 0.19 -23.05 0.39
N SER A 117 0.85 -23.28 -0.74
CA SER A 117 2.19 -22.74 -1.00
C SER A 117 2.17 -21.21 -1.05
N ALA A 118 1.15 -20.61 -1.68
CA ALA A 118 1.00 -19.18 -1.77
C ALA A 118 0.73 -18.54 -0.41
N GLU A 119 -0.15 -19.14 0.41
CA GLU A 119 -0.43 -18.70 1.78
C GLU A 119 0.84 -18.75 2.66
N SER A 120 1.56 -19.87 2.63
CA SER A 120 2.81 -20.02 3.39
C SER A 120 3.85 -18.98 2.99
N ALA A 121 3.98 -18.69 1.69
CA ALA A 121 4.90 -17.68 1.19
C ALA A 121 4.47 -16.27 1.61
N ALA A 122 3.18 -15.96 1.57
CA ALA A 122 2.62 -14.66 1.97
C ALA A 122 2.82 -14.44 3.48
N ALA A 123 2.50 -15.42 4.33
CA ALA A 123 2.72 -15.36 5.77
C ALA A 123 4.21 -15.11 6.11
N ALA A 124 5.12 -15.85 5.49
CA ALA A 124 6.55 -15.66 5.70
C ALA A 124 7.03 -14.27 5.25
N ALA A 125 6.56 -13.80 4.09
CA ALA A 125 6.86 -12.46 3.60
C ALA A 125 6.28 -11.37 4.50
N GLY A 126 5.06 -11.54 5.02
CA GLY A 126 4.41 -10.65 5.99
C GLY A 126 5.26 -10.47 7.23
N LEU A 127 5.70 -11.57 7.85
CA LEU A 127 6.58 -11.55 9.02
C LEU A 127 7.94 -10.90 8.71
N GLY A 128 8.51 -11.14 7.53
CA GLY A 128 9.78 -10.54 7.11
C GLY A 128 9.72 -9.02 6.94
N ARG A 129 8.53 -8.45 6.73
CA ARG A 129 8.31 -7.01 6.58
C ARG A 129 8.21 -6.24 7.90
N LEU A 130 8.00 -6.92 9.04
CA LEU A 130 7.75 -6.27 10.33
C LEU A 130 8.81 -5.23 10.74
N PRO A 131 10.12 -5.48 10.55
CA PRO A 131 11.15 -4.52 10.95
C PRO A 131 11.16 -3.23 10.11
N ALA A 132 10.52 -3.22 8.94
CA ALA A 132 10.55 -2.11 7.98
C ALA A 132 9.36 -1.15 8.10
N VAL A 133 8.46 -1.36 9.06
CA VAL A 133 7.23 -0.59 9.22
C VAL A 133 7.05 -0.10 10.66
N SER A 134 6.19 0.89 10.85
CA SER A 134 5.79 1.39 12.17
C SER A 134 5.08 0.32 13.00
N ALA A 135 5.06 0.47 14.33
CA ALA A 135 4.49 -0.51 15.26
C ALA A 135 3.02 -0.87 14.93
N GLY A 136 2.20 0.11 14.55
CA GLY A 136 0.80 -0.13 14.16
C GLY A 136 0.68 -0.97 12.90
N ASN A 137 1.50 -0.69 11.89
CA ASN A 137 1.54 -1.45 10.65
C ASN A 137 2.17 -2.84 10.85
N ALA A 138 3.18 -2.96 11.73
CA ALA A 138 3.72 -4.27 12.12
C ALA A 138 2.67 -5.17 12.78
N GLN A 139 1.83 -4.61 13.67
CA GLN A 139 0.72 -5.36 14.27
C GLN A 139 -0.30 -5.84 13.22
N LEU A 140 -0.65 -4.99 12.25
CA LEU A 140 -1.53 -5.37 11.16
C LEU A 140 -0.92 -6.50 10.31
N LEU A 141 0.33 -6.35 9.87
CA LEU A 141 1.02 -7.38 9.08
C LEU A 141 1.16 -8.71 9.83
N ALA A 142 1.48 -8.67 11.14
CA ALA A 142 1.53 -9.88 11.97
C ALA A 142 0.19 -10.58 12.09
N SER A 143 -0.91 -9.81 12.23
CA SER A 143 -2.28 -10.34 12.26
C SER A 143 -2.64 -11.01 10.94
N ILE A 144 -2.31 -10.40 9.80
CA ILE A 144 -2.53 -10.96 8.47
C ILE A 144 -1.73 -12.26 8.31
N ALA A 145 -0.44 -12.27 8.62
CA ALA A 145 0.41 -13.46 8.51
C ALA A 145 -0.08 -14.62 9.39
N THR A 146 -0.64 -14.31 10.56
CA THR A 146 -1.28 -15.31 11.43
C THR A 146 -2.52 -15.91 10.76
N CYS A 147 -3.36 -15.07 10.14
CA CYS A 147 -4.55 -15.51 9.41
C CYS A 147 -4.16 -16.42 8.22
N GLU A 148 -3.16 -16.02 7.43
CA GLU A 148 -2.64 -16.82 6.31
C GLU A 148 -2.11 -18.19 6.77
N THR A 149 -1.47 -18.26 7.95
CA THR A 149 -1.05 -19.53 8.55
C THR A 149 -2.25 -20.43 8.90
N LEU A 150 -3.35 -19.85 9.38
CA LEU A 150 -4.58 -20.59 9.63
C LEU A 150 -5.26 -21.05 8.33
N HIS A 151 -5.15 -20.27 7.26
CA HIS A 151 -5.60 -20.69 5.92
C HIS A 151 -4.84 -21.91 5.42
N VAL A 152 -3.52 -21.98 5.63
CA VAL A 152 -2.72 -23.20 5.31
C VAL A 152 -3.31 -24.42 5.98
N ALA A 153 -3.59 -24.35 7.32
CA ALA A 153 -4.17 -25.46 8.06
C ALA A 153 -5.59 -25.83 7.56
N THR A 154 -6.39 -24.82 7.18
CA THR A 154 -7.73 -25.05 6.62
C THR A 154 -7.64 -25.77 5.26
N LEU A 155 -6.72 -25.36 4.41
CA LEU A 155 -6.49 -25.96 3.08
C LEU A 155 -5.94 -27.39 3.18
N GLU A 156 -5.20 -27.74 4.24
CA GLU A 156 -4.76 -29.12 4.51
C GLU A 156 -5.94 -30.09 4.64
N GLY A 157 -7.04 -29.65 5.20
CA GLY A 157 -8.26 -30.44 5.31
C GLY A 157 -9.01 -30.64 3.99
N LEU A 158 -8.60 -29.98 2.88
CA LEU A 158 -9.25 -30.10 1.58
C LEU A 158 -8.45 -30.99 0.59
N SER A 159 -7.32 -31.56 1.01
CA SER A 159 -6.37 -32.33 0.16
C SER A 159 -6.64 -33.83 0.21
#